data_5fe2069d7c602cc9ef2d14e823b6f9fc
#
_entry.id   5fe2069d7c602cc9ef2d14e823b6f9fc
#
_cell.length_a   1.000
_cell.length_b   1.000
_cell.length_c   1.000
_cell.angle_alpha   90.00
_cell.angle_beta   90.00
_cell.angle_gamma   90.00
#
_symmetry.space_group_name_H-M   'P 1'
#
loop_
_entity.id
_entity.type
_entity.pdbx_description
1 polymer ?
#
loop_
_entity_poly.entity_id
_entity_poly.type
_entity_poly.pdbx_seq_one_letter_code
_entity_poly.pdbx_strand_id
1 'polypeptide(L)'
;MKTGPKFKICRRLGDRVFGKCQTTKFTISGTEKKRKTSKHPKGQPSEYGLQLLEKQKAKYTYGTTEKQFRNYVDKVKKVKGSNHSVDLYKELESRADNVVFRMGIASTRSLARQLVSHGHILINGKKTRVPSAKIKIKDVIKIRPESRNKAVFKDLTEKAK
;
A
#
# COMPACT_ATOMS: atom_id res chain seq x y z
N MET A 1 11.08 2.08 -0.69
CA MET A 1 10.73 3.03 -1.78
C MET A 1 10.69 4.43 -1.21
N LYS A 2 11.50 5.35 -1.75
CA LYS A 2 11.40 6.77 -1.40
C LYS A 2 10.18 7.33 -2.12
N THR A 3 9.12 7.64 -1.38
CA THR A 3 7.96 8.36 -1.92
C THR A 3 8.20 9.85 -1.77
N GLY A 4 7.96 10.62 -2.85
CA GLY A 4 7.98 12.07 -2.79
C GLY A 4 6.89 12.64 -1.87
N PRO A 5 6.64 13.96 -1.91
CA PRO A 5 5.67 14.61 -1.03
C PRO A 5 4.28 14.01 -1.21
N LYS A 6 3.77 13.36 -0.14
CA LYS A 6 2.52 12.58 -0.15
C LYS A 6 1.31 13.38 -0.61
N PHE A 7 1.15 14.62 -0.12
CA PHE A 7 0.05 15.50 -0.54
C PHE A 7 0.06 15.85 -2.03
N LYS A 8 1.26 16.07 -2.60
CA LYS A 8 1.40 16.35 -4.04
C LYS A 8 0.99 15.15 -4.89
N ILE A 9 1.34 13.94 -4.43
CA ILE A 9 0.97 12.69 -5.09
C ILE A 9 -0.55 12.49 -5.01
N CYS A 10 -1.17 12.63 -3.83
CA CYS A 10 -2.62 12.52 -3.67
C CYS A 10 -3.39 13.50 -4.57
N ARG A 11 -2.94 14.77 -4.66
CA ARG A 11 -3.56 15.76 -5.55
C ARG A 11 -3.43 15.40 -7.03
N ARG A 12 -2.29 14.82 -7.43
CA ARG A 12 -2.08 14.37 -8.81
C ARG A 12 -2.99 13.19 -9.17
N LEU A 13 -3.16 12.25 -8.22
CA LEU A 13 -3.96 11.05 -8.43
C LEU A 13 -5.46 11.29 -8.26
N GLY A 14 -5.87 12.44 -7.72
CA GLY A 14 -7.27 12.72 -7.41
C GLY A 14 -7.86 11.81 -6.31
N ASP A 15 -6.99 11.18 -5.49
CA ASP A 15 -7.41 10.20 -4.50
C ASP A 15 -6.59 10.30 -3.21
N ARG A 16 -7.20 9.94 -2.07
CA ARG A 16 -6.58 9.96 -0.73
C ARG A 16 -5.81 8.68 -0.43
N VAL A 17 -4.81 8.37 -1.26
CA VAL A 17 -4.05 7.12 -1.24
C VAL A 17 -3.25 6.92 0.07
N PHE A 18 -2.78 7.99 0.70
CA PHE A 18 -2.01 7.91 1.95
C PHE A 18 -2.84 8.32 3.17
N GLY A 19 -2.61 7.69 4.32
CA GLY A 19 -3.30 8.01 5.58
C GLY A 19 -3.19 9.50 5.97
N LYS A 20 -2.06 10.16 5.68
CA LYS A 20 -1.93 11.62 5.87
C LYS A 20 -2.90 12.45 5.02
N CYS A 21 -3.36 11.91 3.89
CA CYS A 21 -4.30 12.57 3.00
C CYS A 21 -5.77 12.30 3.37
N GLN A 22 -6.01 11.41 4.34
CA GLN A 22 -7.36 11.08 4.83
C GLN A 22 -7.84 12.03 5.93
N THR A 23 -6.98 12.96 6.38
CA THR A 23 -7.34 13.96 7.38
C THR A 23 -8.28 15.02 6.80
N THR A 24 -9.14 15.60 7.64
CA THR A 24 -10.08 16.68 7.28
C THR A 24 -9.38 17.93 6.71
N LYS A 25 -8.14 18.16 7.14
CA LYS A 25 -7.29 19.30 6.66
C LYS A 25 -6.82 19.14 5.21
N PHE A 26 -6.91 17.94 4.64
CA PHE A 26 -6.53 17.68 3.25
C PHE A 26 -7.77 17.61 2.37
N THR A 27 -8.07 18.70 1.69
CA THR A 27 -9.03 18.70 0.60
C THR A 27 -8.33 18.30 -0.70
N ILE A 28 -8.90 17.35 -1.41
CA ILE A 28 -8.63 17.20 -2.83
C ILE A 28 -9.37 18.37 -3.46
N SER A 29 -8.78 19.58 -3.39
CA SER A 29 -9.36 20.67 -4.14
C SER A 29 -9.25 20.29 -5.59
N GLY A 30 -10.37 19.87 -6.13
CA GLY A 30 -10.60 19.91 -7.53
C GLY A 30 -10.24 21.31 -7.97
N THR A 31 -9.11 21.44 -8.59
CA THR A 31 -8.90 22.30 -9.73
C THR A 31 -8.94 23.82 -9.59
N GLU A 32 -9.41 24.46 -8.57
CA GLU A 32 -9.63 25.89 -8.71
C GLU A 32 -8.55 26.84 -8.14
N LYS A 33 -7.35 26.37 -7.93
CA LYS A 33 -6.23 27.31 -8.08
C LYS A 33 -5.86 27.34 -9.55
N LYS A 34 -6.52 28.23 -10.31
CA LYS A 34 -6.10 28.69 -11.61
C LYS A 34 -4.58 28.87 -11.59
N ARG A 35 -3.84 27.88 -12.07
CA ARG A 35 -2.45 28.10 -12.44
C ARG A 35 -2.49 29.06 -13.61
N LYS A 36 -2.27 30.34 -13.33
CA LYS A 36 -2.23 31.44 -14.28
C LYS A 36 -1.20 31.29 -15.42
N THR A 37 -0.59 30.13 -15.58
CA THR A 37 0.53 29.91 -16.50
C THR A 37 0.40 28.76 -17.48
N SER A 38 -0.75 28.09 -17.56
CA SER A 38 -0.93 27.11 -18.63
C SER A 38 -1.79 27.72 -19.73
N LYS A 39 -1.15 28.10 -20.83
CA LYS A 39 -1.81 28.62 -22.06
C LYS A 39 -2.73 27.59 -22.73
N HIS A 40 -2.73 26.33 -22.29
CA HIS A 40 -3.60 25.29 -22.81
C HIS A 40 -4.49 24.72 -21.72
N PRO A 41 -5.83 24.69 -21.91
CA PRO A 41 -6.74 23.96 -21.05
C PRO A 41 -6.31 22.49 -21.06
N LYS A 42 -6.16 21.87 -19.89
CA LYS A 42 -5.95 20.43 -19.82
C LYS A 42 -7.22 19.77 -20.33
N GLY A 43 -7.20 19.26 -21.54
CA GLY A 43 -8.26 18.41 -22.07
C GLY A 43 -8.53 17.22 -21.15
N GLN A 44 -9.65 16.57 -21.35
CA GLN A 44 -9.95 15.33 -20.64
C GLN A 44 -8.81 14.33 -20.84
N PRO A 45 -8.40 13.59 -19.77
CA PRO A 45 -7.33 12.62 -19.90
C PRO A 45 -7.73 11.54 -20.91
N SER A 46 -6.80 11.18 -21.78
CA SER A 46 -7.02 10.06 -22.72
C SER A 46 -7.26 8.76 -21.95
N GLU A 47 -7.83 7.76 -22.60
CA GLU A 47 -8.05 6.44 -22.01
C GLU A 47 -6.75 5.86 -21.41
N TYR A 48 -5.66 5.95 -22.14
CA TYR A 48 -4.33 5.59 -21.63
C TYR A 48 -3.96 6.37 -20.36
N GLY A 49 -4.26 7.66 -20.32
CA GLY A 49 -4.02 8.51 -19.15
C GLY A 49 -4.79 8.05 -17.93
N LEU A 50 -6.07 7.65 -18.11
CA LEU A 50 -6.89 7.09 -17.04
C LEU A 50 -6.35 5.75 -16.54
N GLN A 51 -6.01 4.84 -17.43
CA GLN A 51 -5.40 3.54 -17.07
C GLN A 51 -4.09 3.73 -16.32
N LEU A 52 -3.23 4.64 -16.77
CA LEU A 52 -1.98 4.98 -16.09
C LEU A 52 -2.23 5.52 -14.68
N LEU A 53 -3.26 6.35 -14.51
CA LEU A 53 -3.62 6.94 -13.23
C LEU A 53 -4.08 5.86 -12.25
N GLU A 54 -4.96 4.93 -12.67
CA GLU A 54 -5.40 3.80 -11.84
C GLU A 54 -4.24 2.88 -11.46
N LYS A 55 -3.35 2.56 -12.40
CA LYS A 55 -2.12 1.83 -12.10
C LYS A 55 -1.29 2.53 -11.03
N GLN A 56 -1.11 3.84 -11.12
CA GLN A 56 -0.35 4.62 -10.14
C GLN A 56 -1.05 4.65 -8.77
N LYS A 57 -2.38 4.76 -8.72
CA LYS A 57 -3.14 4.65 -7.46
C LYS A 57 -2.85 3.33 -6.77
N ALA A 58 -3.01 2.20 -7.47
CA ALA A 58 -2.72 0.88 -6.93
C ALA A 58 -1.27 0.78 -6.44
N LYS A 59 -0.29 1.18 -7.26
CA LYS A 59 1.13 1.15 -6.90
C LYS A 59 1.43 1.92 -5.61
N TYR A 60 0.91 3.12 -5.47
CA TYR A 60 1.16 3.95 -4.27
C TYR A 60 0.40 3.45 -3.05
N THR A 61 -0.79 2.88 -3.21
CA THR A 61 -1.57 2.29 -2.12
C THR A 61 -0.80 1.14 -1.46
N TYR A 62 -0.25 0.22 -2.26
CA TYR A 62 0.55 -0.90 -1.77
C TYR A 62 2.03 -0.55 -1.53
N GLY A 63 2.46 0.66 -1.90
CA GLY A 63 3.84 1.10 -1.73
C GLY A 63 4.86 0.24 -2.49
N THR A 64 4.49 -0.35 -3.61
CA THR A 64 5.36 -1.16 -4.46
C THR A 64 6.19 -0.31 -5.41
N THR A 65 7.37 -0.79 -5.83
CA THR A 65 8.12 -0.18 -6.92
C THR A 65 7.51 -0.54 -8.27
N GLU A 66 7.84 0.19 -9.34
CA GLU A 66 7.32 -0.08 -10.68
C GLU A 66 7.70 -1.51 -11.13
N LYS A 67 8.96 -1.90 -10.92
CA LYS A 67 9.45 -3.24 -11.25
C LYS A 67 8.69 -4.34 -10.49
N GLN A 68 8.44 -4.15 -9.18
CA GLN A 68 7.66 -5.11 -8.40
C GLN A 68 6.23 -5.21 -8.88
N PHE A 69 5.57 -4.07 -9.15
CA PHE A 69 4.20 -4.05 -9.63
C PHE A 69 4.08 -4.76 -10.99
N ARG A 70 5.01 -4.48 -11.92
CA ARG A 70 5.09 -5.16 -13.21
C ARG A 70 5.22 -6.67 -13.03
N ASN A 71 6.11 -7.14 -12.15
CA ASN A 71 6.29 -8.57 -11.89
C ASN A 71 4.98 -9.24 -11.41
N TYR A 72 4.16 -8.56 -10.60
CA TYR A 72 2.84 -9.09 -10.20
C TYR A 72 1.89 -9.18 -11.39
N VAL A 73 1.85 -8.16 -12.23
CA VAL A 73 1.02 -8.16 -13.45
C VAL A 73 1.44 -9.28 -14.40
N ASP A 74 2.74 -9.43 -14.65
CA ASP A 74 3.29 -10.45 -15.54
C ASP A 74 3.02 -11.86 -15.00
N LYS A 75 3.05 -12.04 -13.67
CA LYS A 75 2.72 -13.30 -13.02
C LYS A 75 1.25 -13.67 -13.22
N VAL A 76 0.35 -12.70 -13.02
CA VAL A 76 -1.09 -12.92 -13.16
C VAL A 76 -1.48 -13.18 -14.62
N LYS A 77 -0.86 -12.50 -15.58
CA LYS A 77 -1.11 -12.74 -17.02
C LYS A 77 -0.78 -14.15 -17.50
N LYS A 78 0.11 -14.85 -16.79
CA LYS A 78 0.46 -16.25 -17.12
C LYS A 78 -0.62 -17.25 -16.73
N VAL A 79 -1.55 -16.88 -15.87
CA VAL A 79 -2.65 -17.75 -15.44
C VAL A 79 -3.79 -17.61 -16.45
N LYS A 80 -4.04 -18.67 -17.22
CA LYS A 80 -5.13 -18.70 -18.20
C LYS A 80 -6.47 -18.95 -17.49
N GLY A 81 -7.55 -18.36 -18.00
CA GLY A 81 -8.93 -18.66 -17.57
C GLY A 81 -9.36 -18.01 -16.26
N SER A 82 -8.56 -17.10 -15.67
CA SER A 82 -8.93 -16.37 -14.44
C SER A 82 -9.18 -14.90 -14.67
N ASN A 83 -9.90 -14.27 -13.74
CA ASN A 83 -10.07 -12.83 -13.74
C ASN A 83 -8.78 -12.17 -13.23
N HIS A 84 -7.98 -11.63 -14.15
CA HIS A 84 -6.69 -11.03 -13.87
C HIS A 84 -6.75 -9.89 -12.82
N SER A 85 -7.85 -9.14 -12.78
CA SER A 85 -8.02 -8.06 -11.79
C SER A 85 -8.13 -8.63 -10.38
N VAL A 86 -8.93 -9.68 -10.19
CA VAL A 86 -9.11 -10.37 -8.92
C VAL A 86 -7.81 -11.03 -8.47
N ASP A 87 -7.10 -11.67 -9.38
CA ASP A 87 -5.85 -12.38 -9.04
C ASP A 87 -4.72 -11.39 -8.72
N LEU A 88 -4.66 -10.25 -9.42
CA LEU A 88 -3.74 -9.18 -9.06
C LEU A 88 -4.04 -8.65 -7.66
N TYR A 89 -5.31 -8.45 -7.33
CA TYR A 89 -5.74 -8.03 -6.01
C TYR A 89 -5.31 -9.05 -4.94
N LYS A 90 -5.55 -10.35 -5.15
CA LYS A 90 -5.13 -11.43 -4.23
C LYS A 90 -3.61 -11.44 -4.02
N GLU A 91 -2.82 -11.29 -5.09
CA GLU A 91 -1.36 -11.25 -5.00
C GLU A 91 -0.86 -10.03 -4.20
N LEU A 92 -1.49 -8.87 -4.35
CA LEU A 92 -1.14 -7.66 -3.60
C LEU A 92 -1.60 -7.71 -2.14
N GLU A 93 -2.79 -8.25 -1.87
CA GLU A 93 -3.34 -8.37 -0.51
C GLU A 93 -2.62 -9.47 0.30
N SER A 94 -2.17 -10.56 -0.33
CA SER A 94 -1.45 -11.66 0.34
C SER A 94 -0.03 -11.31 0.79
N ARG A 95 0.47 -10.13 0.55
CA ARG A 95 1.80 -9.68 1.01
C ARG A 95 1.85 -9.52 2.52
N ALA A 96 2.95 -9.96 3.13
CA ALA A 96 3.14 -9.88 4.58
C ALA A 96 2.99 -8.47 5.14
N ASP A 97 3.55 -7.45 4.46
CA ASP A 97 3.43 -6.06 4.88
C ASP A 97 1.99 -5.56 4.85
N ASN A 98 1.22 -5.98 3.84
CA ASN A 98 -0.17 -5.59 3.73
C ASN A 98 -1.08 -6.33 4.73
N VAL A 99 -0.86 -7.64 4.93
CA VAL A 99 -1.63 -8.43 5.91
C VAL A 99 -1.42 -7.87 7.32
N VAL A 100 -0.17 -7.56 7.71
CA VAL A 100 0.14 -6.93 9.01
C VAL A 100 -0.57 -5.58 9.18
N PHE A 101 -0.70 -4.80 8.10
CA PHE A 101 -1.49 -3.56 8.11
C PHE A 101 -3.00 -3.84 8.25
N ARG A 102 -3.53 -4.81 7.50
CA ARG A 102 -4.96 -5.19 7.55
C ARG A 102 -5.39 -5.75 8.90
N MET A 103 -4.49 -6.45 9.58
CA MET A 103 -4.69 -6.93 10.96
C MET A 103 -4.68 -5.80 12.01
N GLY A 104 -4.40 -4.56 11.63
CA GLY A 104 -4.34 -3.43 12.56
C GLY A 104 -3.07 -3.36 13.41
N ILE A 105 -2.09 -4.25 13.19
CA ILE A 105 -0.80 -4.24 13.93
C ILE A 105 0.01 -2.97 13.63
N ALA A 106 -0.21 -2.38 12.48
CA ALA A 106 0.43 -1.13 12.10
C ALA A 106 -0.60 -0.13 11.58
N SER A 107 -0.48 1.13 11.97
CA SER A 107 -1.36 2.21 11.54
C SER A 107 -1.20 2.59 10.05
N THR A 108 -0.10 2.22 9.44
CA THR A 108 0.17 2.49 8.02
C THR A 108 0.90 1.33 7.34
N ARG A 109 0.70 1.15 6.04
CA ARG A 109 1.44 0.15 5.25
C ARG A 109 2.95 0.36 5.28
N SER A 110 3.41 1.61 5.38
CA SER A 110 4.83 1.92 5.52
C SER A 110 5.40 1.43 6.85
N LEU A 111 4.67 1.61 7.95
CA LEU A 111 5.04 1.08 9.25
C LEU A 111 5.01 -0.45 9.27
N ALA A 112 3.96 -1.06 8.71
CA ALA A 112 3.86 -2.51 8.57
C ALA A 112 5.09 -3.10 7.84
N ARG A 113 5.48 -2.47 6.74
CA ARG A 113 6.70 -2.86 5.99
C ARG A 113 7.95 -2.75 6.84
N GLN A 114 8.09 -1.70 7.62
CA GLN A 114 9.22 -1.52 8.53
C GLN A 114 9.23 -2.59 9.61
N LEU A 115 8.09 -2.90 10.23
CA LEU A 115 7.98 -3.95 11.24
C LEU A 115 8.38 -5.32 10.70
N VAL A 116 7.94 -5.67 9.49
CA VAL A 116 8.34 -6.93 8.85
C VAL A 116 9.82 -6.93 8.52
N SER A 117 10.35 -5.88 7.88
CA SER A 117 11.77 -5.82 7.48
C SER A 117 12.73 -5.86 8.67
N HIS A 118 12.33 -5.29 9.80
CA HIS A 118 13.09 -5.36 11.05
C HIS A 118 12.93 -6.71 11.78
N GLY A 119 12.07 -7.60 11.28
CA GLY A 119 11.87 -8.95 11.82
C GLY A 119 11.13 -8.97 13.16
N HIS A 120 10.19 -8.05 13.36
CA HIS A 120 9.29 -8.04 14.51
C HIS A 120 8.11 -9.00 14.36
N ILE A 121 7.91 -9.55 13.15
CA ILE A 121 6.81 -10.44 12.81
C ILE A 121 7.33 -11.86 12.60
N LEU A 122 6.59 -12.82 13.14
CA LEU A 122 6.79 -14.26 12.92
C LEU A 122 5.63 -14.77 12.06
N ILE A 123 5.95 -15.58 11.07
CA ILE A 123 4.97 -16.32 10.26
C ILE A 123 5.22 -17.80 10.53
N ASN A 124 4.23 -18.52 11.03
CA ASN A 124 4.36 -19.93 11.43
C ASN A 124 5.56 -20.19 12.35
N GLY A 125 5.80 -19.28 13.31
CA GLY A 125 6.93 -19.36 14.25
C GLY A 125 8.28 -18.92 13.67
N LYS A 126 8.41 -18.71 12.37
CA LYS A 126 9.66 -18.30 11.72
C LYS A 126 9.74 -16.78 11.56
N LYS A 127 10.90 -16.19 11.91
CA LYS A 127 11.18 -14.77 11.74
C LYS A 127 11.22 -14.39 10.27
N THR A 128 10.37 -13.47 9.86
CA THR A 128 10.30 -12.99 8.49
C THR A 128 10.83 -11.56 8.40
N ARG A 129 11.75 -11.32 7.45
CA ARG A 129 12.30 -9.99 7.13
C ARG A 129 11.92 -9.51 5.73
N VAL A 130 11.16 -10.31 4.99
CA VAL A 130 10.77 -10.03 3.60
C VAL A 130 9.34 -9.50 3.57
N PRO A 131 9.11 -8.18 3.35
CA PRO A 131 7.78 -7.59 3.33
C PRO A 131 6.87 -8.13 2.21
N SER A 132 7.48 -8.61 1.12
CA SER A 132 6.78 -9.18 -0.02
C SER A 132 6.53 -10.69 0.10
N ALA A 133 6.84 -11.31 1.26
CA ALA A 133 6.52 -12.71 1.49
C ALA A 133 5.01 -12.94 1.34
N LYS A 134 4.65 -14.01 0.64
CA LYS A 134 3.24 -14.37 0.41
C LYS A 134 2.71 -15.14 1.61
N ILE A 135 1.63 -14.65 2.18
CA ILE A 135 0.90 -15.30 3.27
C ILE A 135 -0.25 -16.10 2.66
N LYS A 136 -0.43 -17.32 3.14
CA LYS A 136 -1.52 -18.21 2.76
C LYS A 136 -2.61 -18.24 3.81
N ILE A 137 -3.79 -18.71 3.43
CA ILE A 137 -4.87 -19.01 4.37
C ILE A 137 -4.38 -20.09 5.34
N LYS A 138 -4.68 -19.91 6.64
CA LYS A 138 -4.22 -20.73 7.78
C LYS A 138 -2.81 -20.43 8.28
N ASP A 139 -2.03 -19.51 7.67
CA ASP A 139 -0.76 -19.08 8.25
C ASP A 139 -0.99 -18.31 9.56
N VAL A 140 -0.20 -18.63 10.58
CA VAL A 140 -0.27 -18.00 11.90
C VAL A 140 0.74 -16.87 11.97
N ILE A 141 0.23 -15.64 12.20
CA ILE A 141 1.06 -14.44 12.33
C ILE A 141 1.15 -14.07 13.80
N LYS A 142 2.37 -13.91 14.32
CA LYS A 142 2.63 -13.52 15.71
C LYS A 142 3.63 -12.37 15.76
N ILE A 143 3.53 -11.54 16.78
CA ILE A 143 4.57 -10.57 17.12
C ILE A 143 5.67 -11.32 17.88
N ARG A 144 6.92 -11.06 17.50
CA ARG A 144 8.09 -11.64 18.17
C ARG A 144 8.07 -11.27 19.68
N PRO A 145 8.25 -12.23 20.60
CA PRO A 145 8.16 -11.97 22.03
C PRO A 145 9.02 -10.81 22.53
N GLU A 146 10.28 -10.76 22.10
CA GLU A 146 11.23 -9.69 22.43
C GLU A 146 10.82 -8.29 21.91
N SER A 147 9.87 -8.25 20.98
CA SER A 147 9.42 -6.99 20.38
C SER A 147 8.14 -6.45 21.02
N ARG A 148 7.44 -7.25 21.82
CA ARG A 148 6.13 -6.88 22.42
C ARG A 148 6.24 -5.65 23.32
N ASN A 149 7.35 -5.49 24.03
CA ASN A 149 7.57 -4.38 24.96
C ASN A 149 7.91 -3.05 24.26
N LYS A 150 8.05 -3.03 22.93
CA LYS A 150 8.32 -1.80 22.20
C LYS A 150 7.10 -0.91 22.17
N ALA A 151 7.31 0.41 22.24
CA ALA A 151 6.25 1.43 22.25
C ALA A 151 5.23 1.24 21.11
N VAL A 152 5.68 0.82 19.91
CA VAL A 152 4.83 0.59 18.74
C VAL A 152 3.75 -0.49 18.98
N PHE A 153 3.97 -1.42 19.92
CA PHE A 153 3.05 -2.53 20.19
C PHE A 153 2.26 -2.34 21.49
N LYS A 154 2.56 -1.32 22.30
CA LYS A 154 1.84 -1.07 23.58
C LYS A 154 0.35 -0.81 23.34
N ASP A 155 0.03 0.01 22.34
CA ASP A 155 -1.37 0.34 21.99
C ASP A 155 -2.20 -0.90 21.55
N LEU A 156 -1.52 -1.95 21.06
CA LEU A 156 -2.20 -3.19 20.65
C LEU A 156 -2.58 -4.05 21.84
N THR A 157 -1.76 -4.06 22.89
CA THR A 157 -2.06 -4.82 24.12
C THR A 157 -3.19 -4.20 24.91
N GLU A 158 -3.39 -2.90 24.81
CA GLU A 158 -4.52 -2.18 25.42
C GLU A 158 -5.83 -2.41 24.66
N LYS A 159 -5.77 -2.52 23.33
CA LYS A 159 -6.95 -2.80 22.50
C LYS A 159 -7.38 -4.26 22.49
N ALA A 160 -6.55 -5.16 22.96
CA ALA A 160 -6.82 -6.61 23.04
C ALA A 160 -7.34 -7.05 24.42
N LYS A 161 -7.47 -6.14 25.38
CA LYS A 161 -8.17 -6.28 26.63
C LYS A 161 -9.60 -5.76 26.50
#